data_1511cd00f4a9174bbef33336ebac6625
#
_entry.id   1511cd00f4a9174bbef33336ebac6625
#
_cell.length_a   1.000
_cell.length_b   1.000
_cell.length_c   1.000
_cell.angle_alpha   90.00
_cell.angle_beta   90.00
_cell.angle_gamma   90.00
#
_symmetry.space_group_name_H-M   'P 1'
#
loop_
_entity.id
_entity.type
_entity.pdbx_description
1 polymer ?
#
loop_
_entity_poly.entity_id
_entity_poly.type
_entity_poly.pdbx_seq_one_letter_code
_entity_poly.pdbx_strand_id
1 'polypeptide(L)' 'MKNGKKPTLAQKKLLHENGLVPENWLIVKDKKEIMEVVSRSSLQKKSKKTKIIRKAKR' A
#
# COMPACT_ATOMS: atom_id res chain seq x y z
N MET A 1 -2.48 10.24 -12.31
CA MET A 1 -2.74 9.99 -12.08
C MET A 1 -2.72 9.69 -11.02
N LYS A 2 -3.28 9.54 -10.48
CA LYS A 2 -3.38 9.24 -9.51
C LYS A 2 -3.37 8.03 -9.17
N ASN A 3 -2.56 7.42 -8.85
CA ASN A 3 -2.49 6.09 -8.63
C ASN A 3 -2.33 5.67 -7.26
N GLY A 4 -2.59 6.37 -6.32
CA GLY A 4 -2.46 5.93 -4.95
C GLY A 4 -3.13 6.89 -4.02
N LYS A 5 -3.78 6.37 -3.01
CA LYS A 5 -4.44 7.19 -2.02
C LYS A 5 -3.75 7.03 -0.69
N LYS A 6 -3.88 8.02 0.14
CA LYS A 6 -3.32 7.92 1.47
C LYS A 6 -4.01 6.82 2.25
N PRO A 7 -3.27 6.01 2.96
CA PRO A 7 -3.88 4.91 3.71
C PRO A 7 -4.72 5.42 4.87
N THR A 8 -5.79 4.68 5.14
CA THR A 8 -6.59 4.97 6.32
C THR A 8 -5.87 4.40 7.53
N LEU A 9 -6.44 4.64 8.71
CA LEU A 9 -5.83 4.12 9.93
C LEU A 9 -5.67 2.61 9.87
N ALA A 10 -6.69 1.92 9.44
CA ALA A 10 -6.62 0.47 9.35
C ALA A 10 -5.55 0.03 8.38
N GLN A 11 -5.44 0.73 7.28
CA GLN A 11 -4.44 0.39 6.28
C GLN A 11 -3.04 0.70 6.76
N LYS A 12 -2.90 1.79 7.49
CA LYS A 12 -1.61 2.12 8.05
C LYS A 12 -1.14 1.04 9.01
N LYS A 13 -2.07 0.54 9.80
CA LYS A 13 -1.74 -0.50 10.74
C LYS A 13 -1.25 -1.74 10.01
N LEU A 14 -1.93 -2.08 8.94
CA LEU A 14 -1.55 -3.24 8.15
C LEU A 14 -0.18 -3.07 7.56
N LEU A 15 0.10 -1.90 7.03
CA LEU A 15 1.42 -1.61 6.46
C LEU A 15 2.49 -1.76 7.52
N HIS A 16 2.23 -1.21 8.70
CA HIS A 16 3.19 -1.26 9.77
C HIS A 16 3.47 -2.71 10.19
N GLU A 17 2.43 -3.51 10.21
CA GLU A 17 2.60 -4.91 10.59
C GLU A 17 3.44 -5.68 9.59
N ASN A 18 3.49 -5.19 8.38
CA ASN A 18 4.30 -5.82 7.34
C ASN A 18 5.67 -5.21 7.21
N GLY A 19 6.03 -4.38 8.15
CA GLY A 19 7.35 -3.77 8.12
C GLY A 19 7.49 -2.62 7.16
N LEU A 20 6.37 -2.05 6.75
CA LEU A 20 6.39 -0.94 5.81
C LEU A 20 6.05 0.36 6.52
N VAL A 21 6.59 1.43 6.00
CA VAL A 21 6.32 2.74 6.58
C VAL A 21 5.09 3.32 5.90
N PRO A 22 3.98 3.47 6.62
CA PRO A 22 2.74 3.92 5.99
C PRO A 22 2.87 5.24 5.27
N GLU A 23 3.77 6.08 5.73
CA GLU A 23 3.93 7.38 5.10
C GLU A 23 4.60 7.30 3.73
N ASN A 24 5.28 6.21 3.47
CA ASN A 24 5.97 6.03 2.21
C ASN A 24 5.20 5.18 1.22
N TRP A 25 4.05 4.72 1.61
CA TRP A 25 3.28 3.83 0.75
C TRP A 25 1.90 4.37 0.52
N LEU A 26 1.40 4.15 -0.68
CA LEU A 26 0.06 4.59 -1.05
C LEU A 26 -0.75 3.37 -1.43
N ILE A 27 -2.04 3.48 -1.27
CA ILE A 27 -2.94 2.36 -1.54
C ILE A 27 -3.45 2.45 -2.96
N VAL A 28 -3.19 1.43 -3.74
CA VAL A 28 -3.66 1.37 -5.12
C VAL A 28 -4.99 0.65 -5.18
N LYS A 29 -5.07 -0.49 -4.50
CA LYS A 29 -6.30 -1.25 -4.45
C LYS A 29 -6.47 -1.84 -3.08
N ASP A 30 -7.70 -1.93 -2.65
CA ASP A 30 -8.00 -2.48 -1.34
C ASP A 30 -9.08 -3.53 -1.51
N LYS A 31 -8.65 -4.77 -1.57
CA LYS A 31 -9.59 -5.87 -1.71
C LYS A 31 -9.80 -6.56 -0.39
N LYS A 32 -10.75 -7.47 -0.39
CA LYS A 32 -11.04 -8.18 0.85
C LYS A 32 -9.87 -8.93 1.40
N GLU A 33 -9.17 -9.61 0.57
CA GLU A 33 -8.11 -10.49 1.02
C GLU A 33 -6.73 -9.92 0.86
N ILE A 34 -6.58 -8.96 -0.01
CA ILE A 34 -5.28 -8.37 -0.25
C ILE A 34 -5.39 -6.87 -0.41
N MET A 35 -4.26 -6.23 -0.30
CA MET A 35 -4.19 -4.79 -0.51
C MET A 35 -2.98 -4.51 -1.37
N GLU A 36 -3.19 -3.80 -2.45
CA GLU A 36 -2.11 -3.47 -3.35
C GLU A 36 -1.62 -2.07 -3.04
N VAL A 37 -0.34 -1.94 -2.82
CA VAL A 37 0.25 -0.66 -2.44
C VAL A 37 1.44 -0.35 -3.34
N VAL A 38 1.80 0.91 -3.38
CA VAL A 38 2.93 1.33 -4.18
C VAL A 38 3.71 2.35 -3.37
N SER A 39 5.02 2.30 -3.46
CA SER A 39 5.83 3.25 -2.72
C SER A 39 5.81 4.60 -3.45
N ARG A 40 5.97 5.64 -2.69
CA ARG A 40 5.99 6.98 -3.27
C ARG A 40 7.18 7.13 -4.20
N SER A 41 8.28 6.50 -3.85
CA SER A 41 9.45 6.54 -4.71
C SER A 41 9.18 5.92 -6.06
N SER A 42 8.45 4.81 -6.07
CA SER A 42 8.11 4.16 -7.32
C SER A 42 7.27 5.06 -8.21
N LEU A 43 6.36 5.78 -7.59
CA LEU A 43 5.52 6.68 -8.38
C LEU A 43 6.35 7.75 -9.04
N GLN A 44 7.29 8.29 -8.31
CA GLN A 44 8.13 9.36 -8.85
C GLN A 44 9.03 8.86 -9.95
N LYS A 45 9.43 7.61 -9.87
CA LYS A 45 10.34 7.07 -10.85
C LYS A 45 9.66 6.41 -12.02
N LYS A 46 8.35 6.47 -12.04
CA LYS A 46 7.62 5.84 -13.12
C LYS A 46 7.73 4.34 -13.16
N SER A 47 8.32 3.76 -12.16
CA SER A 47 8.45 2.32 -12.12
C SER A 47 7.13 1.64 -11.89
N LYS A 48 6.27 2.25 -11.13
CA LYS A 48 4.96 1.68 -10.86
C LYS A 48 4.98 0.27 -10.34
N LYS A 49 5.95 -0.06 -9.59
CA LYS A 49 5.99 -1.37 -8.99
C LYS A 49 5.10 -1.39 -7.77
N THR A 50 4.20 -2.33 -7.72
CA THR A 50 3.31 -2.42 -6.57
C THR A 50 3.66 -3.64 -5.74
N LYS A 51 3.19 -3.62 -4.52
CA LYS A 51 3.43 -4.70 -3.60
C LYS A 51 2.08 -5.19 -3.09
N ILE A 52 1.94 -6.49 -3.02
CA ILE A 52 0.69 -7.08 -2.54
C ILE A 52 0.85 -7.47 -1.09
N ILE A 53 -0.08 -7.05 -0.28
CA ILE A 53 -0.08 -7.37 1.14
C ILE A 53 -1.33 -8.17 1.43
N ARG A 54 -1.16 -9.29 2.11
CA ARG A 54 -2.30 -10.09 2.49
C ARG A 54 -2.93 -9.53 3.73
N LYS A 55 -4.23 -9.38 3.66
CA LYS A 55 -4.94 -8.80 4.79
C LYS A 55 -5.42 -9.83 5.77
N ALA A 56 -5.57 -10.97 5.32
CA ALA A 56 -6.21 -11.88 6.14
C ALA A 56 -5.64 -12.47 7.22
N LYS A 57 -6.12 -12.85 7.90
CA LYS A 57 -5.69 -13.39 8.61
C LYS A 57 -6.22 -14.48 8.89
N ARG A 58 -6.50 -15.06 9.00
CA ARG A 58 -7.01 -16.07 9.27
C ARG A 58 -7.58 -16.27 9.32
#